data_37ac3ac6c826ef09d4a110a9c5d58ebc
#
_entry.id   37ac3ac6c826ef09d4a110a9c5d58ebc
#
_cell.length_a   1.000
_cell.length_b   1.000
_cell.length_c   1.000
_cell.angle_alpha   90.00
_cell.angle_beta   90.00
_cell.angle_gamma   90.00
#
_symmetry.space_group_name_H-M   'P 1'
#
loop_
_entity.id
_entity.type
_entity.pdbx_description
1 polymer ?
#
loop_
_entity_poly.entity_id
_entity_poly.type
_entity_poly.pdbx_seq_one_letter_code
_entity_poly.pdbx_strand_id
1 'polypeptide(L)'
;MAANEEEKIIEPPSGNLLLRTLAMPGDTNPAGDIFGGWIMSQMDIAGSLLAREIACGRVVTVAVDSLTFVKPVKIGDVVCCYGHCSKRGRTSITVELELWVKKIVMQDEKEIVVRYRVTKAHYTYVKVDAQGKPTPLPPEN
;
A
#
# COMPACT_ATOMS: atom_id res chain seq x y z
N MET A 1 26.34 -5.15 9.31
CA MET A 1 25.61 -5.85 8.26
C MET A 1 24.83 -4.85 7.44
N ALA A 2 24.86 -5.00 6.11
CA ALA A 2 24.25 -4.05 5.19
C ALA A 2 22.75 -3.82 5.44
N ALA A 3 22.04 -4.90 5.80
CA ALA A 3 20.60 -4.81 6.08
C ALA A 3 20.28 -3.87 7.25
N ASN A 4 21.16 -3.83 8.25
CA ASN A 4 20.95 -2.97 9.42
C ASN A 4 21.18 -1.50 9.10
N GLU A 5 22.08 -1.22 8.16
CA GLU A 5 22.34 0.14 7.73
C GLU A 5 21.18 0.68 6.89
N GLU A 6 20.60 -0.16 6.03
CA GLU A 6 19.42 0.21 5.26
C GLU A 6 18.23 0.52 6.18
N GLU A 7 18.08 -0.22 7.27
CA GLU A 7 17.01 0.01 8.24
C GLU A 7 17.21 1.29 9.05
N LYS A 8 18.45 1.77 9.17
CA LYS A 8 18.76 3.00 9.92
C LYS A 8 18.51 4.27 9.09
N ILE A 9 18.51 4.16 7.78
CA ILE A 9 18.31 5.32 6.90
C ILE A 9 16.90 5.25 6.34
N ILE A 10 15.92 5.21 7.23
CA ILE A 10 14.54 5.10 6.81
C ILE A 10 13.93 6.48 6.74
N GLU A 11 13.61 6.90 5.53
CA GLU A 11 12.78 8.07 5.35
C GLU A 11 11.37 7.74 5.83
N PRO A 12 10.64 8.70 6.39
CA PRO A 12 9.25 8.45 6.76
C PRO A 12 8.42 8.09 5.53
N PRO A 13 7.33 7.33 5.71
CA PRO A 13 6.45 7.02 4.60
C PRO A 13 5.93 8.28 3.92
N SER A 14 5.78 8.21 2.60
CA SER A 14 5.21 9.31 1.82
C SER A 14 3.69 9.19 1.80
N GLY A 15 3.01 10.26 2.13
CA GLY A 15 1.55 10.30 2.14
C GLY A 15 0.93 9.98 3.49
N ASN A 16 -0.36 9.80 3.49
CA ASN A 16 -1.13 9.51 4.70
C ASN A 16 -1.31 8.01 4.89
N LEU A 17 -1.52 7.60 6.13
CA LEU A 17 -1.88 6.23 6.43
C LEU A 17 -3.30 5.99 5.93
N LEU A 18 -3.45 5.05 4.98
CA LEU A 18 -4.73 4.72 4.37
C LEU A 18 -5.32 3.42 4.91
N LEU A 19 -4.47 2.48 5.29
CA LEU A 19 -4.91 1.16 5.74
C LEU A 19 -3.87 0.57 6.67
N ARG A 20 -4.34 -0.04 7.75
CA ARG A 20 -3.50 -0.82 8.65
C ARG A 20 -4.20 -2.14 8.92
N THR A 21 -3.47 -3.24 8.78
CA THR A 21 -4.02 -4.57 9.00
C THR A 21 -2.95 -5.52 9.53
N LEU A 22 -3.39 -6.67 9.99
CA LEU A 22 -2.51 -7.70 10.53
C LEU A 22 -2.42 -8.86 9.56
N ALA A 23 -1.18 -9.29 9.26
CA ALA A 23 -0.97 -10.45 8.42
C ALA A 23 -1.30 -11.73 9.21
N MET A 24 -2.25 -12.51 8.69
CA MET A 24 -2.82 -13.65 9.39
C MET A 24 -2.36 -14.98 8.79
N PRO A 25 -2.45 -16.09 9.56
CA PRO A 25 -2.00 -17.39 9.08
C PRO A 25 -2.64 -17.85 7.75
N GLY A 26 -3.89 -17.47 7.50
CA GLY A 26 -4.59 -17.83 6.25
C GLY A 26 -4.03 -17.17 5.00
N ASP A 27 -3.13 -16.21 5.15
CA ASP A 27 -2.59 -15.41 4.04
C ASP A 27 -1.19 -15.88 3.61
N THR A 28 -0.70 -16.98 4.17
CA THR A 28 0.66 -17.47 3.89
C THR A 28 0.73 -18.41 2.70
N ASN A 29 1.89 -18.41 2.05
CA ASN A 29 2.26 -19.45 1.09
C ASN A 29 2.85 -20.66 1.84
N PRO A 30 3.15 -21.78 1.13
CA PRO A 30 3.72 -22.97 1.78
C PRO A 30 5.06 -22.75 2.49
N ALA A 31 5.80 -21.72 2.12
CA ALA A 31 7.09 -21.40 2.76
C ALA A 31 6.93 -20.55 4.03
N GLY A 32 5.72 -20.17 4.39
CA GLY A 32 5.48 -19.37 5.60
C GLY A 32 5.52 -17.86 5.40
N ASP A 33 5.69 -17.41 4.17
CA ASP A 33 5.64 -15.99 3.82
C ASP A 33 4.23 -15.60 3.38
N ILE A 34 3.89 -14.35 3.55
CA ILE A 34 2.62 -13.80 3.06
C ILE A 34 2.68 -13.72 1.53
N PHE A 35 1.61 -14.16 0.86
CA PHE A 35 1.53 -14.06 -0.59
C PHE A 35 1.67 -12.61 -1.07
N GLY A 36 2.45 -12.44 -2.14
CA GLY A 36 2.58 -11.13 -2.79
C GLY A 36 1.25 -10.59 -3.28
N GLY A 37 0.38 -11.47 -3.77
CA GLY A 37 -0.98 -11.09 -4.19
C GLY A 37 -1.83 -10.52 -3.06
N TRP A 38 -1.67 -11.03 -1.85
CA TRP A 38 -2.35 -10.48 -0.68
C TRP A 38 -1.87 -9.05 -0.40
N ILE A 39 -0.55 -8.82 -0.50
CA ILE A 39 0.03 -7.48 -0.33
C ILE A 39 -0.53 -6.52 -1.38
N MET A 40 -0.55 -6.95 -2.63
CA MET A 40 -1.11 -6.15 -3.72
C MET A 40 -2.59 -5.83 -3.49
N SER A 41 -3.34 -6.78 -2.96
CA SER A 41 -4.75 -6.60 -2.62
C SER A 41 -4.93 -5.54 -1.53
N GLN A 42 -4.10 -5.57 -0.49
CA GLN A 42 -4.16 -4.56 0.57
C GLN A 42 -3.85 -3.17 0.03
N MET A 43 -2.87 -3.06 -0.86
CA MET A 43 -2.54 -1.81 -1.50
C MET A 43 -3.69 -1.32 -2.39
N ASP A 44 -4.33 -2.22 -3.12
CA ASP A 44 -5.47 -1.87 -3.96
C ASP A 44 -6.64 -1.34 -3.12
N ILE A 45 -6.93 -1.99 -2.01
CA ILE A 45 -7.96 -1.50 -1.09
C ILE A 45 -7.61 -0.09 -0.60
N ALA A 46 -6.38 0.09 -0.13
CA ALA A 46 -5.92 1.38 0.39
C ALA A 46 -6.03 2.49 -0.67
N GLY A 47 -5.52 2.21 -1.86
CA GLY A 47 -5.55 3.18 -2.96
C GLY A 47 -6.97 3.50 -3.42
N SER A 48 -7.83 2.50 -3.47
CA SER A 48 -9.23 2.69 -3.88
C SER A 48 -10.00 3.56 -2.90
N LEU A 49 -9.71 3.47 -1.60
CA LEU A 49 -10.35 4.33 -0.60
C LEU A 49 -10.03 5.79 -0.87
N LEU A 50 -8.76 6.10 -1.13
CA LEU A 50 -8.35 7.46 -1.45
C LEU A 50 -8.91 7.92 -2.80
N ALA A 51 -8.82 7.06 -3.81
CA ALA A 51 -9.32 7.40 -5.15
C ALA A 51 -10.83 7.67 -5.13
N ARG A 52 -11.58 6.90 -4.34
CA ARG A 52 -13.02 7.10 -4.22
C ARG A 52 -13.38 8.44 -3.56
N GLU A 53 -12.61 8.86 -2.58
CA GLU A 53 -12.79 10.17 -1.96
C GLU A 53 -12.58 11.30 -2.98
N ILE A 54 -11.52 11.19 -3.79
CA ILE A 54 -11.20 12.19 -4.82
C ILE A 54 -12.25 12.20 -5.92
N ALA A 55 -12.66 11.01 -6.36
CA ALA A 55 -13.62 10.87 -7.46
C ALA A 55 -15.06 11.24 -7.08
N CYS A 56 -15.39 11.19 -5.78
CA CYS A 56 -16.76 11.35 -5.30
C CYS A 56 -17.72 10.38 -6.00
N GLY A 57 -17.26 9.15 -6.23
CA GLY A 57 -18.04 8.13 -6.91
C GLY A 57 -17.24 6.86 -7.10
N ARG A 58 -17.86 5.93 -7.84
CA ARG A 58 -17.28 4.61 -8.08
C ARG A 58 -16.00 4.70 -8.89
N VAL A 59 -14.98 3.95 -8.49
CA VAL A 59 -13.73 3.82 -9.23
C VAL A 59 -13.43 2.35 -9.50
N VAL A 60 -12.66 2.10 -10.56
CA VAL A 60 -12.15 0.76 -10.88
C VAL A 60 -10.64 0.85 -11.03
N THR A 61 -9.95 -0.20 -10.63
CA THR A 61 -8.50 -0.31 -10.79
C THR A 61 -8.20 -0.68 -12.23
N VAL A 62 -7.36 0.09 -12.90
CA VAL A 62 -7.03 -0.16 -14.31
C VAL A 62 -5.56 -0.51 -14.54
N ALA A 63 -4.67 -0.13 -13.63
CA ALA A 63 -3.25 -0.40 -13.81
C ALA A 63 -2.52 -0.40 -12.48
N VAL A 64 -1.49 -1.22 -12.41
CA VAL A 64 -0.53 -1.25 -11.33
C VAL A 64 0.84 -1.30 -11.98
N ASP A 65 1.73 -0.40 -11.60
CA ASP A 65 3.07 -0.44 -12.14
C ASP A 65 4.13 -0.18 -11.08
N SER A 66 5.38 -0.48 -11.44
CA SER A 66 6.56 -0.28 -10.59
C SER A 66 6.53 -1.08 -9.27
N LEU A 67 5.83 -2.20 -9.26
CA LEU A 67 5.71 -3.03 -8.06
C LEU A 67 6.87 -4.01 -7.95
N THR A 68 7.70 -3.84 -6.92
CA THR A 68 8.81 -4.73 -6.60
C THR A 68 8.84 -4.95 -5.09
N PHE A 69 8.87 -6.21 -4.69
CA PHE A 69 8.97 -6.55 -3.26
C PHE A 69 10.43 -6.60 -2.85
N VAL A 70 10.81 -5.78 -1.88
CA VAL A 70 12.20 -5.74 -1.41
C VAL A 70 12.41 -6.51 -0.11
N LYS A 71 11.34 -6.78 0.63
CA LYS A 71 11.37 -7.58 1.87
C LYS A 71 10.10 -8.39 2.01
N PRO A 72 10.17 -9.56 2.68
CA PRO A 72 8.98 -10.37 2.91
C PRO A 72 8.12 -9.83 4.04
N VAL A 73 6.85 -10.20 4.02
CA VAL A 73 5.91 -9.98 5.12
C VAL A 73 5.64 -11.35 5.76
N LYS A 74 5.67 -11.38 7.08
CA LYS A 74 5.46 -12.60 7.86
C LYS A 74 4.16 -12.53 8.65
N ILE A 75 3.67 -13.71 9.07
CA ILE A 75 2.51 -13.79 9.97
C ILE A 75 2.78 -12.94 11.21
N GLY A 76 1.77 -12.18 11.62
CA GLY A 76 1.86 -11.35 12.81
C GLY A 76 2.45 -9.96 12.57
N ASP A 77 2.97 -9.70 11.37
CA ASP A 77 3.43 -8.36 11.02
C ASP A 77 2.24 -7.42 10.90
N VAL A 78 2.39 -6.21 11.42
CA VAL A 78 1.42 -5.14 11.18
C VAL A 78 1.78 -4.48 9.86
N VAL A 79 0.83 -4.49 8.94
CA VAL A 79 1.01 -3.95 7.59
C VAL A 79 0.33 -2.59 7.53
N CYS A 80 1.09 -1.58 7.14
CA CYS A 80 0.62 -0.20 7.03
C CYS A 80 0.81 0.27 5.60
N CYS A 81 -0.27 0.73 4.97
CA CYS A 81 -0.21 1.25 3.61
C CYS A 81 -0.42 2.76 3.63
N TYR A 82 0.55 3.47 3.09
CA TYR A 82 0.53 4.94 2.99
C TYR A 82 0.39 5.32 1.53
N GLY A 83 -0.25 6.45 1.28
CA GLY A 83 -0.40 6.90 -0.09
C GLY A 83 -0.85 8.32 -0.23
N HIS A 84 -0.69 8.80 -1.46
CA HIS A 84 -1.15 10.12 -1.87
C HIS A 84 -1.43 10.10 -3.37
N CYS A 85 -2.27 11.03 -3.80
CA CYS A 85 -2.51 11.20 -5.24
C CYS A 85 -1.28 11.83 -5.89
N SER A 86 -0.66 11.11 -6.82
CA SER A 86 0.53 11.60 -7.51
C SER A 86 0.20 12.24 -8.86
N LYS A 87 -0.93 11.85 -9.46
CA LYS A 87 -1.34 12.38 -10.75
C LYS A 87 -2.85 12.29 -10.91
N ARG A 88 -3.42 13.27 -11.54
CA ARG A 88 -4.86 13.35 -11.78
C ARG A 88 -5.08 13.66 -13.25
N GLY A 89 -5.81 12.78 -13.96
CA GLY A 89 -6.24 12.99 -15.33
C GLY A 89 -7.70 13.48 -15.39
N ARG A 90 -8.31 13.41 -16.58
CA ARG A 90 -9.71 13.79 -16.73
C ARG A 90 -10.64 12.81 -16.01
N THR A 91 -10.37 11.52 -16.15
CA THR A 91 -11.19 10.46 -15.56
C THR A 91 -10.36 9.57 -14.60
N SER A 92 -9.03 9.77 -14.56
CA SER A 92 -8.12 8.88 -13.88
C SER A 92 -7.44 9.53 -12.68
N ILE A 93 -7.09 8.70 -11.71
CA ILE A 93 -6.35 9.07 -10.50
C ILE A 93 -5.24 8.06 -10.35
N THR A 94 -4.00 8.54 -10.25
CA THR A 94 -2.86 7.69 -9.93
C THR A 94 -2.46 7.94 -8.48
N VAL A 95 -2.42 6.87 -7.70
CA VAL A 95 -2.06 6.90 -6.29
C VAL A 95 -0.70 6.24 -6.14
N GLU A 96 0.24 6.95 -5.54
CA GLU A 96 1.51 6.36 -5.14
C GLU A 96 1.31 5.74 -3.77
N LEU A 97 1.59 4.44 -3.67
CA LEU A 97 1.37 3.67 -2.45
C LEU A 97 2.68 3.08 -1.96
N GLU A 98 2.87 3.11 -0.65
CA GLU A 98 3.98 2.43 0.02
C GLU A 98 3.41 1.49 1.06
N LEU A 99 3.88 0.25 1.05
CA LEU A 99 3.50 -0.71 2.07
C LEU A 99 4.68 -0.93 3.00
N TRP A 100 4.43 -0.71 4.28
CA TRP A 100 5.41 -0.81 5.35
C TRP A 100 5.01 -1.90 6.32
N VAL A 101 6.00 -2.53 6.91
CA VAL A 101 5.81 -3.46 8.03
C VAL A 101 6.26 -2.77 9.31
N LYS A 102 5.46 -2.97 10.34
CA LYS A 102 5.78 -2.60 11.70
C LYS A 102 5.80 -3.88 12.52
N LYS A 103 6.92 -4.20 13.15
CA LYS A 103 7.00 -5.40 13.96
C LYS A 103 7.68 -5.12 15.28
N ILE A 104 7.34 -5.94 16.26
CA ILE A 104 7.94 -5.90 17.58
C ILE A 104 9.02 -6.98 17.61
N VAL A 105 10.23 -6.59 17.96
CA VAL A 105 11.36 -7.52 18.10
C VAL A 105 11.98 -7.33 19.46
N MET A 106 12.67 -8.37 19.93
CA MET A 106 13.41 -8.31 21.20
C MET A 106 14.83 -7.83 20.95
N GLN A 107 15.24 -6.82 21.70
CA GLN A 107 16.61 -6.33 21.68
C GLN A 107 17.00 -5.99 23.11
N ASP A 108 18.09 -6.60 23.59
CA ASP A 108 18.59 -6.41 24.97
C ASP A 108 17.49 -6.59 26.01
N GLU A 109 16.72 -7.69 25.89
CA GLU A 109 15.61 -8.07 26.77
C GLU A 109 14.45 -7.07 26.81
N LYS A 110 14.40 -6.16 25.84
CA LYS A 110 13.32 -5.19 25.70
C LYS A 110 12.63 -5.36 24.36
N GLU A 111 11.34 -5.10 24.36
CA GLU A 111 10.60 -5.02 23.11
C GLU A 111 10.87 -3.68 22.43
N ILE A 112 11.25 -3.72 21.17
CA ILE A 112 11.38 -2.53 20.34
C ILE A 112 10.54 -2.67 19.09
N VAL A 113 10.15 -1.54 18.52
CA VAL A 113 9.41 -1.50 17.27
C VAL A 113 10.36 -1.18 16.13
N VAL A 114 10.38 -2.04 15.12
CA VAL A 114 11.10 -1.76 13.88
C VAL A 114 10.11 -1.59 12.73
N ARG A 115 10.48 -0.75 11.77
CA ARG A 115 9.67 -0.48 10.59
C ARG A 115 10.55 -0.56 9.36
N TYR A 116 9.98 -1.09 8.28
CA TYR A 116 10.67 -1.07 7.00
C TYR A 116 9.66 -1.07 5.87
N ARG A 117 10.07 -0.52 4.74
CA ARG A 117 9.26 -0.52 3.54
C ARG A 117 9.42 -1.85 2.81
N VAL A 118 8.29 -2.46 2.47
CA VAL A 118 8.22 -3.72 1.73
C VAL A 118 8.18 -3.45 0.23
N THR A 119 7.38 -2.49 -0.18
CA THR A 119 7.22 -2.15 -1.59
C THR A 119 6.64 -0.76 -1.76
N LYS A 120 6.80 -0.26 -2.98
CA LYS A 120 6.25 1.00 -3.45
C LYS A 120 5.70 0.77 -4.84
N ALA A 121 4.54 1.32 -5.15
CA ALA A 121 3.91 1.13 -6.44
C ALA A 121 2.99 2.28 -6.78
N HIS A 122 2.60 2.35 -8.05
CA HIS A 122 1.59 3.28 -8.53
C HIS A 122 0.37 2.50 -8.98
N TYR A 123 -0.78 2.83 -8.41
CA TYR A 123 -2.06 2.24 -8.76
C TYR A 123 -2.90 3.31 -9.45
N THR A 124 -3.43 3.00 -10.62
CA THR A 124 -4.26 3.92 -11.38
C THR A 124 -5.71 3.46 -11.34
N TYR A 125 -6.59 4.39 -11.03
CA TYR A 125 -8.02 4.19 -10.92
C TYR A 125 -8.74 5.10 -11.89
N VAL A 126 -9.88 4.64 -12.40
CA VAL A 126 -10.72 5.43 -13.28
C VAL A 126 -12.10 5.55 -12.67
N LYS A 127 -12.61 6.78 -12.61
CA LYS A 127 -13.99 7.00 -12.20
C LYS A 127 -14.93 6.49 -13.27
N VAL A 128 -15.93 5.71 -12.86
CA VAL A 128 -16.91 5.14 -13.79
C VAL A 128 -18.33 5.49 -13.37
N ASP A 129 -19.22 5.51 -14.36
CA ASP A 129 -20.65 5.70 -14.12
C ASP A 129 -21.35 4.39 -13.77
N ALA A 130 -22.68 4.43 -13.67
CA ALA A 130 -23.47 3.25 -13.29
C ALA A 130 -23.34 2.10 -14.31
N GLN A 131 -22.97 2.40 -15.55
CA GLN A 131 -22.78 1.41 -16.61
C GLN A 131 -21.31 0.97 -16.71
N GLY A 132 -20.43 1.48 -15.85
CA GLY A 132 -19.02 1.13 -15.86
C GLY A 132 -18.20 1.90 -16.88
N LYS A 133 -18.72 2.98 -17.45
CA LYS A 133 -18.00 3.80 -18.41
C LYS A 133 -17.23 4.91 -17.72
N PRO A 134 -16.02 5.24 -18.20
CA PRO A 134 -15.26 6.36 -17.63
C PRO A 134 -16.06 7.66 -17.64
N THR A 135 -16.00 8.39 -16.54
CA THR A 135 -16.67 9.67 -16.37
C THR A 135 -15.73 10.66 -15.70
N PRO A 136 -15.87 11.98 -16.00
CA PRO A 136 -14.93 12.96 -15.49
C PRO A 136 -14.90 13.07 -13.97
N LEU A 137 -13.71 13.32 -13.44
CA LEU A 137 -13.53 13.63 -12.03
C LEU A 137 -14.14 15.00 -11.71
N PRO A 138 -14.58 15.22 -10.46
CA PRO A 138 -15.03 16.54 -10.05
C PRO A 138 -13.86 17.53 -10.08
N PRO A 139 -14.13 18.83 -10.18
CA PRO A 139 -13.07 19.84 -10.14
C PRO A 139 -12.28 19.74 -8.84
N GLU A 140 -10.99 20.07 -8.92
CA GLU A 140 -10.19 20.25 -7.71
C GLU A 140 -10.63 21.52 -6.98
N ASN A 141 -10.64 21.39 -5.66
CA ASN A 141 -10.94 22.55 -4.79
C ASN A 141 -9.65 23.23 -4.34
#